data_a12e78d7f9922a11072105e00af4978a
#
_entry.id   a12e78d7f9922a11072105e00af4978a
#
_cell.length_a   1.000
_cell.length_b   1.000
_cell.length_c   1.000
_cell.angle_alpha   90.00
_cell.angle_beta   90.00
_cell.angle_gamma   90.00
#
_symmetry.space_group_name_H-M   'P 1'
#
loop_
_entity.id
_entity.type
_entity.pdbx_description
1 polymer ?
#
loop_
_entity_poly.entity_id
_entity_poly.type
_entity_poly.pdbx_seq_one_letter_code
_entity_poly.pdbx_strand_id
1 'polypeptide(L)'
;MPSFVFTYRLTPGYTRSAESAEAWRSWFDGMDGHVADIGKPGLDAAALGNCGPGTQLGGYSLISAADLDEALALAKDCPSLTRDGGVEVAQLGEVPPRAGAGDQSR
;
A
#
# COMPACT_ATOMS: atom_id res chain seq x y z
N MET A 1 9.00 15.17 -5.37
CA MET A 1 7.60 14.82 -5.14
C MET A 1 7.43 14.09 -3.84
N PRO A 2 6.36 14.36 -3.12
CA PRO A 2 6.09 13.61 -1.91
C PRO A 2 5.96 12.12 -2.16
N SER A 3 6.26 11.35 -1.13
CA SER A 3 6.16 9.91 -1.18
C SER A 3 4.94 9.46 -0.40
N PHE A 4 4.29 8.44 -0.91
CA PHE A 4 3.10 7.85 -0.29
C PHE A 4 3.30 6.35 -0.18
N VAL A 5 2.72 5.77 0.85
CA VAL A 5 2.64 4.32 0.92
C VAL A 5 1.22 3.91 0.59
N PHE A 6 1.11 2.89 -0.26
CA PHE A 6 -0.14 2.22 -0.52
C PHE A 6 -0.06 0.87 0.18
N THR A 7 -0.97 0.61 1.10
CA THR A 7 -1.04 -0.71 1.73
C THR A 7 -2.32 -1.37 1.28
N TYR A 8 -2.19 -2.60 0.83
CA TYR A 8 -3.32 -3.32 0.23
C TYR A 8 -3.97 -4.22 1.25
N ARG A 9 -5.29 -4.11 1.38
CA ARG A 9 -6.06 -4.95 2.29
C ARG A 9 -6.82 -5.96 1.45
N LEU A 10 -6.60 -7.23 1.72
CA LEU A 10 -7.20 -8.30 0.96
C LEU A 10 -8.08 -9.14 1.87
N THR A 11 -9.13 -9.73 1.32
CA THR A 11 -9.96 -10.62 2.11
C THR A 11 -9.20 -11.93 2.34
N PRO A 12 -9.49 -12.63 3.44
CA PRO A 12 -8.77 -13.87 3.73
C PRO A 12 -8.91 -14.93 2.64
N GLY A 13 -10.00 -14.89 1.88
CA GLY A 13 -10.19 -15.87 0.81
C GLY A 13 -9.57 -15.47 -0.51
N TYR A 14 -8.83 -14.37 -0.55
CA TYR A 14 -8.23 -13.90 -1.79
C TYR A 14 -7.26 -14.93 -2.33
N THR A 15 -7.40 -15.28 -3.59
CA THR A 15 -6.54 -16.26 -4.23
C THR A 15 -5.75 -15.60 -5.34
N ARG A 16 -4.46 -15.83 -5.38
CA ARG A 16 -3.65 -15.32 -6.46
C ARG A 16 -3.83 -16.22 -7.66
N SER A 17 -4.06 -15.60 -8.81
CA SER A 17 -4.28 -16.32 -10.05
C SER A 17 -3.55 -15.57 -11.15
N ALA A 18 -3.48 -16.19 -12.33
CA ALA A 18 -2.88 -15.51 -13.48
C ALA A 18 -3.69 -14.26 -13.83
N GLU A 19 -5.01 -14.34 -13.68
CA GLU A 19 -5.88 -13.21 -13.97
C GLU A 19 -5.64 -12.07 -12.98
N SER A 20 -5.53 -12.39 -11.70
CA SER A 20 -5.29 -11.35 -10.71
C SER A 20 -3.89 -10.75 -10.88
N ALA A 21 -2.90 -11.56 -11.20
CA ALA A 21 -1.55 -11.06 -11.45
C ALA A 21 -1.53 -10.09 -12.62
N GLU A 22 -2.30 -10.39 -13.66
CA GLU A 22 -2.38 -9.51 -14.81
C GLU A 22 -3.06 -8.18 -14.45
N ALA A 23 -4.12 -8.24 -13.64
CA ALA A 23 -4.80 -7.02 -13.22
C ALA A 23 -3.86 -6.11 -12.43
N TRP A 24 -3.08 -6.68 -11.52
CA TRP A 24 -2.12 -5.90 -10.75
C TRP A 24 -1.03 -5.31 -11.64
N ARG A 25 -0.50 -6.10 -12.56
CA ARG A 25 0.53 -5.61 -13.47
C ARG A 25 0.00 -4.46 -14.31
N SER A 26 -1.20 -4.61 -14.83
CA SER A 26 -1.80 -3.57 -15.65
C SER A 26 -1.98 -2.27 -14.88
N TRP A 27 -2.40 -2.37 -13.62
CA TRP A 27 -2.56 -1.19 -12.79
C TRP A 27 -1.23 -0.50 -12.52
N PHE A 28 -0.19 -1.28 -12.17
CA PHE A 28 1.12 -0.70 -11.96
C PHE A 28 1.68 -0.08 -13.23
N ASP A 29 1.48 -0.72 -14.36
CA ASP A 29 1.93 -0.15 -15.64
C ASP A 29 1.24 1.17 -15.93
N GLY A 30 -0.03 1.28 -15.58
CA GLY A 30 -0.78 2.51 -15.77
C GLY A 30 -0.31 3.65 -14.88
N MET A 31 0.40 3.34 -13.82
CA MET A 31 0.96 4.36 -12.94
C MET A 31 2.41 4.68 -13.27
N ASP A 32 2.84 4.41 -14.48
CA ASP A 32 4.21 4.61 -14.91
C ASP A 32 4.71 6.00 -14.50
N GLY A 33 5.91 6.05 -13.94
CA GLY A 33 6.48 7.30 -13.46
C GLY A 33 6.10 7.63 -12.03
N HIS A 34 5.07 7.00 -11.47
CA HIS A 34 4.67 7.24 -10.10
C HIS A 34 5.12 6.14 -9.14
N VAL A 35 5.50 4.99 -9.64
CA VAL A 35 5.89 3.86 -8.78
C VAL A 35 7.35 4.02 -8.41
N ALA A 36 7.61 4.42 -7.15
CA ALA A 36 8.97 4.55 -6.66
C ALA A 36 9.52 3.19 -6.25
N ASP A 37 8.68 2.35 -5.68
CA ASP A 37 9.06 1.01 -5.27
C ASP A 37 7.79 0.17 -5.32
N ILE A 38 7.78 -0.84 -6.16
CA ILE A 38 6.58 -1.65 -6.31
C ILE A 38 6.25 -2.42 -5.03
N GLY A 39 7.25 -2.58 -4.15
CA GLY A 39 7.03 -3.23 -2.88
C GLY A 39 6.98 -4.74 -2.99
N LYS A 40 6.36 -5.33 -2.01
CA LYS A 40 6.28 -6.78 -1.91
C LYS A 40 4.92 -7.22 -1.43
N PRO A 41 4.46 -8.39 -1.86
CA PRO A 41 3.23 -8.94 -1.31
C PRO A 41 3.46 -9.46 0.10
N GLY A 42 2.43 -9.40 0.92
CA GLY A 42 2.46 -10.04 2.22
C GLY A 42 2.10 -11.51 2.05
N LEU A 43 2.84 -12.38 2.71
CA LEU A 43 2.58 -13.80 2.59
C LEU A 43 1.82 -14.33 3.80
N ASP A 44 2.43 -14.20 4.95
CA ASP A 44 1.84 -14.69 6.19
C ASP A 44 1.56 -13.48 7.03
N ALA A 45 0.33 -13.23 7.37
CA ALA A 45 -0.05 -12.00 8.04
C ALA A 45 -0.84 -12.28 9.29
N ALA A 46 -0.61 -11.46 10.31
CA ALA A 46 -1.38 -11.48 11.53
C ALA A 46 -1.54 -10.04 11.99
N ALA A 47 -2.53 -9.79 12.80
CA ALA A 47 -2.82 -8.44 13.24
C ALA A 47 -2.93 -8.41 14.74
N LEU A 48 -2.48 -7.32 15.33
CA LEU A 48 -2.64 -7.03 16.74
C LEU A 48 -3.36 -5.70 16.83
N GLY A 49 -4.30 -5.59 17.72
CA GLY A 49 -5.05 -4.37 17.90
C GLY A 49 -6.08 -4.17 16.79
N ASN A 50 -6.39 -2.92 16.53
CA ASN A 50 -7.39 -2.57 15.53
C ASN A 50 -6.76 -2.40 14.17
N CYS A 51 -6.94 -3.36 13.31
CA CYS A 51 -6.28 -3.37 12.00
C CYS A 51 -7.23 -3.63 10.84
N GLY A 52 -8.48 -3.29 11.00
CA GLY A 52 -9.45 -3.47 9.91
C GLY A 52 -9.99 -4.89 9.85
N PRO A 53 -11.08 -5.16 10.57
CA PRO A 53 -11.67 -6.51 10.56
C PRO A 53 -12.13 -6.88 9.17
N GLY A 54 -12.03 -8.14 8.85
CA GLY A 54 -12.49 -8.66 7.57
C GLY A 54 -11.45 -8.64 6.47
N THR A 55 -10.32 -7.98 6.68
CA THR A 55 -9.24 -7.98 5.69
C THR A 55 -7.92 -8.16 6.39
N GLN A 56 -6.90 -8.46 5.61
CA GLN A 56 -5.55 -8.61 6.13
C GLN A 56 -4.60 -7.88 5.20
N LEU A 57 -3.42 -7.55 5.71
CA LEU A 57 -2.42 -6.85 4.93
C LEU A 57 -1.91 -7.76 3.81
N GLY A 58 -2.06 -7.32 2.58
CA GLY A 58 -1.67 -8.11 1.43
C GLY A 58 -0.42 -7.62 0.73
N GLY A 59 0.14 -6.51 1.18
CA GLY A 59 1.36 -5.99 0.57
C GLY A 59 1.41 -4.48 0.63
N TYR A 60 2.45 -3.92 0.03
CA TYR A 60 2.62 -2.47 0.01
C TYR A 60 3.36 -2.05 -1.24
N SER A 61 3.24 -0.76 -1.56
CA SER A 61 4.04 -0.13 -2.60
C SER A 61 4.35 1.29 -2.17
N LEU A 62 5.42 1.87 -2.71
CA LEU A 62 5.76 3.26 -2.48
C LEU A 62 5.51 4.03 -3.77
N ILE A 63 4.77 5.11 -3.65
CA ILE A 63 4.27 5.85 -4.80
C ILE A 63 4.69 7.32 -4.67
N SER A 64 5.05 7.93 -5.79
CA SER A 64 5.32 9.37 -5.85
C SER A 64 4.11 10.06 -6.44
N ALA A 65 3.66 11.10 -5.77
CA ALA A 65 2.53 11.89 -6.26
C ALA A 65 2.68 13.31 -5.75
N ALA A 66 2.03 14.24 -6.41
CA ALA A 66 2.15 15.64 -6.06
C ALA A 66 1.50 15.93 -4.71
N ASP A 67 0.40 15.28 -4.42
CA ASP A 67 -0.34 15.47 -3.18
C ASP A 67 -1.24 14.26 -2.93
N LEU A 68 -1.97 14.30 -1.83
CA LEU A 68 -2.84 13.20 -1.46
C LEU A 68 -3.94 12.99 -2.49
N ASP A 69 -4.45 14.05 -3.06
CA ASP A 69 -5.53 13.92 -4.06
C ASP A 69 -5.04 13.14 -5.27
N GLU A 70 -3.84 13.43 -5.73
CA GLU A 70 -3.29 12.67 -6.85
C GLU A 70 -3.06 11.21 -6.46
N ALA A 71 -2.53 10.98 -5.25
CA ALA A 71 -2.30 9.62 -4.80
C ALA A 71 -3.61 8.84 -4.74
N LEU A 72 -4.68 9.46 -4.26
CA LEU A 72 -5.98 8.80 -4.21
C LEU A 72 -6.52 8.53 -5.61
N ALA A 73 -6.30 9.45 -6.54
CA ALA A 73 -6.72 9.23 -7.92
C ALA A 73 -6.01 8.04 -8.55
N LEU A 74 -4.74 7.84 -8.22
CA LEU A 74 -4.02 6.67 -8.68
C LEU A 74 -4.52 5.39 -8.02
N ALA A 75 -4.91 5.48 -6.75
CA ALA A 75 -5.32 4.31 -5.99
C ALA A 75 -6.71 3.81 -6.35
N LYS A 76 -7.54 4.65 -6.92
CA LYS A 76 -8.96 4.30 -7.10
C LYS A 76 -9.17 3.12 -8.04
N ASP A 77 -8.20 2.80 -8.87
CA ASP A 77 -8.30 1.68 -9.79
C ASP A 77 -7.56 0.45 -9.27
N CYS A 78 -7.18 0.46 -8.01
CA CYS A 78 -6.44 -0.66 -7.42
C CYS A 78 -7.27 -1.94 -7.49
N PRO A 79 -6.67 -3.04 -7.95
CA PRO A 79 -7.42 -4.30 -8.06
C PRO A 79 -7.98 -4.82 -6.75
N SER A 80 -7.39 -4.46 -5.60
CA SER A 80 -7.93 -4.90 -4.32
C SER A 80 -9.35 -4.42 -4.10
N LEU A 81 -9.71 -3.29 -4.69
CA LEU A 81 -11.04 -2.72 -4.51
C LEU A 81 -12.13 -3.55 -5.17
N THR A 82 -11.78 -4.32 -6.19
CA THR A 82 -12.77 -5.13 -6.91
C THR A 82 -13.00 -6.48 -6.27
N ARG A 83 -12.32 -6.77 -5.17
CA ARG A 83 -12.39 -8.06 -4.50
C ARG A 83 -12.73 -7.91 -3.03
N ASP A 84 -13.52 -6.91 -2.72
CA ASP A 84 -13.96 -6.62 -1.35
C ASP A 84 -12.81 -6.28 -0.41
N GLY A 85 -11.69 -5.90 -0.97
CA GLY A 85 -10.56 -5.44 -0.19
C GLY A 85 -10.50 -3.94 -0.17
N GLY A 86 -9.32 -3.40 0.06
CA GLY A 86 -9.13 -1.97 0.12
C GLY A 86 -7.68 -1.61 -0.12
N VAL A 87 -7.45 -0.31 -0.17
CA VAL A 87 -6.10 0.21 -0.23
C VAL A 87 -6.05 1.44 0.69
N GLU A 88 -5.06 1.46 1.56
CA GLU A 88 -4.84 2.63 2.40
C GLU A 88 -3.74 3.46 1.80
N VAL A 89 -3.91 4.77 1.83
CA VAL A 89 -2.98 5.71 1.21
C VAL A 89 -2.55 6.69 2.29
N ALA A 90 -1.25 6.79 2.53
CA ALA A 90 -0.74 7.73 3.50
C ALA A 90 0.50 8.42 2.96
N GLN A 91 0.58 9.73 3.17
CA GLN A 91 1.78 10.47 2.84
C GLN A 91 2.84 10.16 3.87
N LEU A 92 4.05 9.93 3.40
CA LEU A 92 5.16 9.60 4.28
C LEU A 92 5.90 10.88 4.65
N GLY A 93 6.23 10.99 5.92
CA GLY A 93 7.03 12.10 6.39
C GLY A 93 8.39 11.61 6.82
N GLU A 94 9.19 12.54 7.30
CA GLU A 94 10.51 12.20 7.80
C GLU A 94 10.44 11.90 9.28
N VAL A 95 11.15 10.87 9.67
CA VAL A 95 11.31 10.63 11.09
C VAL A 95 12.28 11.66 11.63
N PRO A 96 11.93 12.38 12.70
CA PRO A 96 12.85 13.38 13.22
C PRO A 96 14.17 12.73 13.63
N PRO A 97 15.28 13.44 13.47
CA PRO A 97 16.55 12.87 13.88
C PRO A 97 16.56 12.64 15.39
N ARG A 98 17.26 11.59 15.82
CA ARG A 98 17.39 11.30 17.19
C ARG A 98 18.18 12.36 17.80
N ALA A 99 17.64 13.04 18.66
CA ALA A 99 18.36 14.05 19.30
C ALA A 99 19.10 13.42 20.38
N GLY A 100 20.17 13.25 20.23
CA GLY A 100 20.86 12.72 21.23
C GLY A 100 20.26 11.54 21.62
N ALA A 101 20.17 11.09 21.93
CA ALA A 101 19.78 10.05 22.31
C ALA A 101 18.70 9.57 22.33
N GLY A 102 18.45 9.43 22.22
CA GLY A 102 17.70 8.97 22.33
C GLY A 102 16.79 8.48 22.25
N ASP A 103 16.34 8.24 21.99
CA ASP A 103 15.65 7.81 22.04
C ASP A 103 14.68 7.45 21.64
N GLN A 104 14.23 7.02 21.30
CA GLN A 104 13.38 6.69 20.90
C GLN A 104 12.81 5.81 21.07
N SER A 105 12.58 5.40 21.25
CA SER A 105 12.02 4.65 21.61
C SER A 105 10.98 4.29 21.03
N ARG A 106 10.66 3.74 20.64
CA ARG A 106 9.63 3.40 20.13
C ARG A 106 9.11 2.42 20.47
#